data_6c639de7d918cc57b5aa2feb8641f234
#
_entry.id   6c639de7d918cc57b5aa2feb8641f234
#
_cell.length_a   1.000
_cell.length_b   1.000
_cell.length_c   1.000
_cell.angle_alpha   90.00
_cell.angle_beta   90.00
_cell.angle_gamma   90.00
#
_symmetry.space_group_name_H-M   'P 1'
#
loop_
_entity.id
_entity.type
_entity.pdbx_description
1 polymer ?
#
loop_
_entity_poly.entity_id
_entity_poly.type
_entity_poly.pdbx_seq_one_letter_code
_entity_poly.pdbx_strand_id
1 'polypeptide(L)' 'MTKLYDLEPMIMDCWHVCDDLQVVLRQVGDSEPTEDELMNALIGMQQLYQWKFEQLFNKYEDVLRDRQ' A
#
# COMPACT_ATOMS: atom_id res chain seq x y z
N MET A 1 4.93 -12.31 20.51
CA MET A 1 4.12 -11.22 21.08
C MET A 1 4.18 -10.02 20.15
N THR A 2 3.01 -9.44 19.84
CA THR A 2 2.92 -8.28 18.95
C THR A 2 3.24 -7.01 19.70
N LYS A 3 4.13 -6.20 19.16
CA LYS A 3 4.57 -4.96 19.80
C LYS A 3 4.22 -3.75 18.93
N LEU A 4 4.08 -2.61 19.56
CA LEU A 4 3.68 -1.38 18.87
C LEU A 4 4.63 -1.04 17.71
N TYR A 5 5.93 -1.16 17.92
CA TYR A 5 6.89 -0.83 16.86
C TYR A 5 6.92 -1.86 15.71
N ASP A 6 6.25 -3.00 15.87
CA ASP A 6 6.06 -3.92 14.75
C ASP A 6 5.15 -3.33 13.66
N LEU A 7 4.39 -2.29 14.02
CA LEU A 7 3.57 -1.56 13.05
C LEU A 7 4.40 -0.66 12.14
N GLU A 8 5.55 -0.20 12.59
CA GLU A 8 6.34 0.77 11.83
C GLU A 8 6.68 0.29 10.41
N PRO A 9 7.27 -0.92 10.21
CA PRO A 9 7.57 -1.36 8.85
C PRO A 9 6.31 -1.56 8.01
N MET A 10 5.19 -1.91 8.61
CA MET A 10 3.94 -2.08 7.89
C MET A 10 3.37 -0.73 7.44
N ILE A 11 3.50 0.29 8.29
CA ILE A 11 3.10 1.65 7.94
C ILE A 11 3.98 2.16 6.80
N MET A 12 5.29 1.93 6.87
CA MET A 12 6.21 2.33 5.81
C MET A 12 5.89 1.63 4.49
N ASP A 13 5.53 0.34 4.53
CA ASP A 13 5.11 -0.39 3.34
C ASP A 13 3.88 0.26 2.69
N CYS A 14 2.91 0.67 3.49
CA CYS A 14 1.73 1.34 2.95
C CYS A 14 2.09 2.70 2.36
N TRP A 15 3.09 3.36 2.93
CA TRP A 15 3.54 4.66 2.44
C TRP A 15 4.17 4.56 1.06
N HIS A 16 4.65 3.37 0.69
CA HIS A 16 5.23 3.14 -0.64
C HIS A 16 4.24 3.39 -1.78
N VAL A 17 2.95 3.57 -1.48
CA VAL A 17 1.97 3.95 -2.50
C VAL A 17 2.39 5.23 -3.22
N CYS A 18 3.05 6.14 -2.51
CA CYS A 18 3.54 7.38 -3.10
C CYS A 18 4.62 7.12 -4.14
N ASP A 19 5.51 6.16 -3.86
CA ASP A 19 6.56 5.77 -4.80
C ASP A 19 5.97 5.07 -6.02
N ASP A 20 4.97 4.22 -5.80
CA ASP A 20 4.31 3.51 -6.88
C ASP A 20 3.56 4.48 -7.81
N LEU A 21 2.90 5.48 -7.21
CA LEU A 21 2.24 6.52 -8.00
C LEU A 21 3.26 7.31 -8.83
N GLN A 22 4.46 7.54 -8.28
CA GLN A 22 5.52 8.22 -9.01
C GLN A 22 5.92 7.43 -10.26
N VAL A 23 5.99 6.10 -10.15
CA VAL A 23 6.28 5.23 -11.29
C VAL A 23 5.18 5.38 -12.36
N VAL A 24 3.91 5.39 -11.96
CA VAL A 24 2.80 5.57 -12.89
C VAL A 24 2.90 6.93 -13.59
N LEU A 25 3.19 7.99 -12.82
CA LEU A 25 3.32 9.33 -13.38
C LEU A 25 4.45 9.42 -14.42
N ARG A 26 5.59 8.79 -14.15
CA ARG A 26 6.69 8.76 -15.10
C ARG A 26 6.30 8.02 -16.38
N GLN A 27 5.59 6.90 -16.23
CA GLN A 27 5.17 6.11 -17.37
C GLN A 27 4.22 6.91 -18.27
N VAL A 28 3.27 7.64 -17.66
CA VAL A 28 2.36 8.51 -18.40
C VAL A 28 3.12 9.58 -19.17
N GLY A 29 4.14 10.19 -18.53
CA GLY A 29 4.95 11.23 -19.17
C GLY A 29 5.85 10.71 -20.29
N ASP A 30 6.38 9.50 -20.16
CA ASP A 30 7.38 8.95 -21.06
C ASP A 30 6.82 8.19 -22.24
N SER A 31 5.75 7.42 -22.04
CA SER A 31 5.28 6.48 -23.08
C SER A 31 3.78 6.54 -23.38
N GLU A 32 3.07 7.45 -22.74
CA GLU A 32 1.63 7.65 -22.96
C GLU A 32 0.84 6.34 -23.03
N PRO A 33 0.72 5.63 -21.89
CA PRO A 33 -0.03 4.37 -21.87
C PRO A 33 -1.49 4.58 -22.30
N THR A 34 -2.10 3.55 -22.85
CA THR A 34 -3.54 3.61 -23.18
C THR A 34 -4.37 3.72 -21.91
N GLU A 35 -5.63 4.15 -22.07
CA GLU A 35 -6.56 4.20 -20.93
C GLU A 35 -6.66 2.85 -20.23
N ASP A 36 -6.74 1.76 -21.02
CA ASP A 36 -6.85 0.41 -20.47
C ASP A 36 -5.62 0.02 -19.67
N GLU A 37 -4.44 0.34 -20.19
CA GLU A 37 -3.18 0.05 -19.49
C GLU A 37 -3.10 0.81 -18.17
N LEU A 38 -3.46 2.08 -18.20
CA LEU A 38 -3.45 2.92 -17.01
C LEU A 38 -4.48 2.44 -16.00
N MET A 39 -5.68 2.13 -16.46
CA MET A 39 -6.75 1.63 -15.60
C MET A 39 -6.34 0.33 -14.91
N ASN A 40 -5.77 -0.61 -15.68
CA ASN A 40 -5.31 -1.89 -15.13
C ASN A 40 -4.23 -1.69 -14.08
N ALA A 41 -3.30 -0.77 -14.30
CA ALA A 41 -2.25 -0.46 -13.33
C ALA A 41 -2.83 0.08 -12.03
N LEU A 42 -3.79 1.00 -12.13
CA LEU A 42 -4.42 1.60 -10.96
C LEU A 42 -5.29 0.60 -10.20
N ILE A 43 -6.01 -0.26 -10.91
CA ILE A 43 -6.81 -1.32 -10.28
C ILE A 43 -5.89 -2.28 -9.52
N GLY A 44 -4.75 -2.66 -10.13
CA GLY A 44 -3.77 -3.51 -9.47
C GLY A 44 -3.22 -2.89 -8.20
N MET A 45 -2.89 -1.60 -8.25
CA MET A 45 -2.44 -0.87 -7.07
C MET A 45 -3.51 -0.82 -5.99
N GLN A 46 -4.74 -0.54 -6.38
CA GLN A 46 -5.86 -0.49 -5.45
C GLN A 46 -6.01 -1.82 -4.71
N GLN A 47 -5.98 -2.93 -5.45
CA GLN A 47 -6.10 -4.27 -4.86
C GLN A 47 -4.94 -4.58 -3.92
N LEU A 48 -3.72 -4.29 -4.35
CA LEU A 48 -2.53 -4.55 -3.54
C LEU A 48 -2.56 -3.76 -2.23
N TYR A 49 -2.90 -2.47 -2.32
CA TYR A 49 -2.91 -1.62 -1.13
C TYR A 49 -4.11 -1.92 -0.23
N GLN A 50 -5.21 -2.40 -0.79
CA GLN A 50 -6.32 -2.90 0.02
C GLN A 50 -5.82 -4.03 0.93
N TRP A 51 -5.06 -4.97 0.39
CA TRP A 51 -4.49 -6.06 1.18
C TRP A 51 -3.46 -5.56 2.19
N LYS A 52 -2.62 -4.62 1.81
CA LYS A 52 -1.62 -4.06 2.72
C LYS A 52 -2.28 -3.37 3.92
N PHE A 53 -3.32 -2.59 3.67
CA PHE A 53 -4.02 -1.90 4.74
C PHE A 53 -4.82 -2.87 5.62
N GLU A 54 -5.38 -3.93 5.05
CA GLU A 54 -6.04 -4.97 5.84
C GLU A 54 -5.06 -5.62 6.80
N GLN A 55 -3.87 -5.96 6.32
CA GLN A 55 -2.84 -6.56 7.16
C GLN A 55 -2.39 -5.60 8.25
N LEU A 56 -2.23 -4.33 7.91
CA LEU A 56 -1.87 -3.29 8.87
C LEU A 56 -2.94 -3.17 9.96
N PHE A 57 -4.21 -3.13 9.56
CA PHE A 57 -5.31 -3.00 10.51
C PHE A 57 -5.39 -4.21 11.44
N ASN A 58 -5.21 -5.41 10.88
CA ASN A 58 -5.20 -6.64 11.70
C ASN A 58 -4.06 -6.61 12.72
N LYS A 59 -2.90 -6.14 12.32
CA LYS A 59 -1.77 -6.00 13.24
C LYS A 59 -2.05 -4.96 14.32
N TYR A 60 -2.69 -3.86 13.95
CA TYR A 60 -3.09 -2.83 14.88
C TYR A 60 -4.04 -3.40 15.95
N GLU A 61 -5.01 -4.20 15.54
CA GLU A 61 -5.92 -4.85 16.49
C GLU A 61 -5.19 -5.79 17.43
N ASP A 62 -4.21 -6.52 16.92
CA ASP A 62 -3.37 -7.41 17.74
C ASP A 62 -2.60 -6.61 18.79
N VAL A 63 -2.05 -5.47 18.41
CA VAL A 63 -1.33 -4.58 19.34
C VAL A 63 -2.27 -4.08 20.43
N LEU A 64 -3.49 -3.69 20.07
CA LEU A 64 -4.48 -3.24 21.05
C LEU A 64 -4.82 -4.33 22.06
N ARG A 65 -4.99 -5.56 21.58
CA ARG A 65 -5.30 -6.68 22.49
C ARG A 65 -4.15 -6.98 23.43
N ASP A 66 -2.93 -6.88 22.94
CA ASP A 66 -1.74 -7.15 23.78
C ASP A 66 -1.54 -6.09 24.87
N ARG A 67 -2.11 -4.91 24.68
CA ARG A 67 -2.01 -3.82 25.66
C ARG A 67 -3.05 -3.91 26.76
N GLN A 68 -4.04 -4.75 26.60
CA GLN A 68 -5.08 -4.98 27.59
C GLN A 68 -4.68 -6.14 28.52
#